data_334fe553959e52831e52842dfbd724f1
#
_entry.id   334fe553959e52831e52842dfbd724f1
#
_cell.length_a   1.000
_cell.length_b   1.000
_cell.length_c   1.000
_cell.angle_alpha   90.00
_cell.angle_beta   90.00
_cell.angle_gamma   90.00
#
_symmetry.space_group_name_H-M   'P 1'
#
loop_
_entity.id
_entity.type
_entity.pdbx_description
1 polymer ?
#
loop_
_entity_poly.entity_id
_entity_poly.type
_entity_poly.pdbx_seq_one_letter_code
_entity_poly.pdbx_strand_id
1 'polypeptide(L)'
;MTLWLGAAILAIVCFFWLNRLYDLIQSWRKVPKPTASAPPLDAPGACLISVIIPAHNEESTITDCINSVLEQDYPRVEVIIVDDRSTDATIQLAYEACHGLENCKIVQVQELVAGWTGKCHALYKGVQQASGQWFAFLDADTRLKRNALRSAYSLAISHSVDLVTLTPRFILTNFWEKALQPIFAATCCILFPPGRVNDQRSPVAMANGMFYMIEREAYEKIGGHEAVRNLAVEDVGIGKRAKAAGFSLLLANGYDLMETRMFEGFKATVEGWTRILSACMDYRIGSILKYLVVHFTVSVPVYCFGLYCFAKGAYHVWPNTWFILPVLTTALMAIVPYFFLKEMGLPTSYAALLMIGNLFLIWVHAVMLKRVIFGDTLEWRGTRYKWFRYEPGKLDP
;
A
#
# COMPACT_ATOMS: atom_id res chain seq x y z
N MET A 1 14.90 -27.37 32.45
CA MET A 1 15.57 -26.55 31.44
C MET A 1 14.62 -26.22 30.25
N THR A 2 13.98 -27.22 29.64
CA THR A 2 13.08 -27.04 28.50
C THR A 2 11.85 -26.13 28.78
N LEU A 3 11.26 -26.21 29.96
CA LEU A 3 10.11 -25.41 30.39
C LEU A 3 10.46 -23.91 30.51
N TRP A 4 11.58 -23.60 31.13
CA TRP A 4 12.05 -22.23 31.27
C TRP A 4 12.39 -21.58 29.91
N LEU A 5 12.97 -22.37 29.00
CA LEU A 5 13.23 -21.91 27.63
C LEU A 5 11.92 -21.59 26.88
N GLY A 6 10.91 -22.47 26.99
CA GLY A 6 9.59 -22.23 26.40
C GLY A 6 8.91 -20.98 26.96
N ALA A 7 8.98 -20.76 28.27
CA ALA A 7 8.46 -19.56 28.89
C ALA A 7 9.19 -18.29 28.45
N ALA A 8 10.50 -18.33 28.34
CA ALA A 8 11.27 -17.18 27.85
C ALA A 8 10.92 -16.82 26.40
N ILE A 9 10.74 -17.81 25.53
CA ILE A 9 10.28 -17.59 24.13
C ILE A 9 8.90 -16.96 24.14
N LEU A 10 7.94 -17.49 24.91
CA LEU A 10 6.59 -16.92 24.98
C LEU A 10 6.59 -15.50 25.55
N ALA A 11 7.44 -15.20 26.54
CA ALA A 11 7.57 -13.85 27.09
C ALA A 11 8.07 -12.87 26.02
N ILE A 12 9.05 -13.26 25.21
CA ILE A 12 9.57 -12.47 24.09
C ILE A 12 8.46 -12.22 23.06
N VAL A 13 7.71 -13.26 22.69
CA VAL A 13 6.60 -13.15 21.74
C VAL A 13 5.47 -12.28 22.30
N CYS A 14 5.12 -12.45 23.56
CA CYS A 14 4.12 -11.61 24.23
C CYS A 14 4.56 -10.13 24.22
N PHE A 15 5.81 -9.85 24.58
CA PHE A 15 6.37 -8.49 24.54
C PHE A 15 6.35 -7.91 23.12
N PHE A 16 6.68 -8.70 22.09
CA PHE A 16 6.56 -8.28 20.71
C PHE A 16 5.13 -7.86 20.36
N TRP A 17 4.12 -8.68 20.69
CA TRP A 17 2.72 -8.36 20.38
C TRP A 17 2.19 -7.17 21.18
N LEU A 18 2.62 -6.98 22.43
CA LEU A 18 2.31 -5.78 23.21
C LEU A 18 2.87 -4.51 22.55
N ASN A 19 4.13 -4.58 22.10
CA ASN A 19 4.71 -3.47 21.35
C ASN A 19 3.97 -3.20 20.03
N ARG A 20 3.55 -4.25 19.31
CA ARG A 20 2.75 -4.08 18.09
C ARG A 20 1.41 -3.43 18.36
N LEU A 21 0.73 -3.82 19.43
CA LEU A 21 -0.51 -3.18 19.85
C LEU A 21 -0.29 -1.70 20.20
N TYR A 22 0.74 -1.40 20.96
CA TYR A 22 1.11 -0.03 21.30
C TYR A 22 1.42 0.80 20.05
N ASP A 23 2.29 0.30 19.17
CA ASP A 23 2.66 0.99 17.92
C ASP A 23 1.44 1.20 17.02
N LEU A 24 0.56 0.21 16.91
CA LEU A 24 -0.69 0.31 16.16
C LEU A 24 -1.54 1.47 16.68
N ILE A 25 -1.81 1.48 17.99
CA ILE A 25 -2.64 2.52 18.61
C ILE A 25 -2.01 3.91 18.46
N GLN A 26 -0.70 4.03 18.71
CA GLN A 26 0.00 5.32 18.63
C GLN A 26 0.12 5.83 17.18
N SER A 27 0.38 4.92 16.23
CA SER A 27 0.51 5.27 14.82
C SER A 27 -0.81 5.73 14.22
N TRP A 28 -1.91 4.98 14.47
CA TRP A 28 -3.21 5.32 13.90
C TRP A 28 -3.86 6.56 14.52
N ARG A 29 -3.53 6.90 15.77
CA ARG A 29 -3.94 8.19 16.37
C ARG A 29 -3.40 9.41 15.61
N LYS A 30 -2.30 9.25 14.89
CA LYS A 30 -1.65 10.31 14.10
C LYS A 30 -2.11 10.34 12.64
N VAL A 31 -3.02 9.44 12.25
CA VAL A 31 -3.57 9.38 10.89
C VAL A 31 -4.86 10.18 10.87
N PRO A 32 -4.91 11.31 10.16
CA PRO A 32 -6.12 12.08 10.04
C PRO A 32 -7.22 11.25 9.37
N LYS A 33 -8.44 11.39 9.87
CA LYS A 33 -9.65 10.88 9.23
C LYS A 33 -10.32 12.08 8.56
N PRO A 34 -10.36 12.15 7.24
CA PRO A 34 -11.05 13.23 6.55
C PRO A 34 -12.51 13.27 7.01
N THR A 35 -12.99 14.43 7.38
CA THR A 35 -14.41 14.60 7.69
C THR A 35 -15.20 14.68 6.40
N ALA A 36 -16.35 14.00 6.33
CA ALA A 36 -17.26 14.06 5.17
C ALA A 36 -17.74 15.50 4.86
N SER A 37 -17.58 16.41 5.81
CA SER A 37 -17.92 17.83 5.76
C SER A 37 -16.69 18.72 5.50
N ALA A 38 -15.75 18.30 4.62
CA ALA A 38 -14.78 19.28 4.13
C ALA A 38 -15.54 20.48 3.55
N PRO A 39 -15.21 21.72 3.94
CA PRO A 39 -16.00 22.87 3.52
C PRO A 39 -16.08 22.93 2.00
N PRO A 40 -17.22 23.36 1.44
CA PRO A 40 -17.34 23.61 0.02
C PRO A 40 -16.23 24.58 -0.40
N LEU A 41 -15.44 24.20 -1.41
CA LEU A 41 -14.44 25.08 -2.00
C LEU A 41 -15.12 25.98 -3.04
N ASP A 42 -16.18 26.69 -2.63
CA ASP A 42 -16.89 27.68 -3.47
C ASP A 42 -16.04 28.95 -3.68
N ALA A 43 -14.77 28.92 -3.28
CA ALA A 43 -13.90 30.08 -3.39
C ALA A 43 -13.44 30.30 -4.84
N PRO A 44 -13.56 31.56 -5.35
CA PRO A 44 -12.82 31.97 -6.52
C PRO A 44 -11.32 31.82 -6.18
N GLY A 45 -10.69 30.75 -6.65
CA GLY A 45 -9.29 30.43 -6.34
C GLY A 45 -9.00 28.95 -6.11
N ALA A 46 -9.97 28.04 -6.22
CA ALA A 46 -9.68 26.61 -6.20
C ALA A 46 -8.62 26.28 -7.27
N CYS A 47 -7.53 25.63 -6.87
CA CYS A 47 -6.48 25.21 -7.79
C CYS A 47 -6.99 24.12 -8.75
N LEU A 48 -6.48 24.09 -9.97
CA LEU A 48 -6.76 23.00 -10.89
C LEU A 48 -6.00 21.74 -10.42
N ILE A 49 -6.72 20.64 -10.28
CA ILE A 49 -6.16 19.31 -10.00
C ILE A 49 -6.15 18.49 -11.29
N SER A 50 -4.97 18.04 -11.72
CA SER A 50 -4.83 17.08 -12.82
C SER A 50 -4.83 15.68 -12.24
N VAL A 51 -5.85 14.88 -12.54
CA VAL A 51 -5.92 13.46 -12.15
C VAL A 51 -5.32 12.61 -13.27
N ILE A 52 -4.24 11.90 -12.98
CA ILE A 52 -3.49 11.09 -13.95
C ILE A 52 -3.74 9.62 -13.64
N ILE A 53 -4.29 8.89 -14.63
CA ILE A 53 -4.71 7.48 -14.50
C ILE A 53 -3.91 6.64 -15.51
N PRO A 54 -2.88 5.90 -15.10
CA PRO A 54 -2.19 4.94 -15.94
C PRO A 54 -3.02 3.68 -16.08
N ALA A 55 -3.24 3.19 -17.29
CA ALA A 55 -4.01 1.99 -17.57
C ALA A 55 -3.22 1.01 -18.45
N HIS A 56 -3.26 -0.29 -18.12
CA HIS A 56 -2.74 -1.38 -18.94
C HIS A 56 -3.58 -2.63 -18.74
N ASN A 57 -4.42 -2.96 -19.72
CA ASN A 57 -5.37 -4.08 -19.65
C ASN A 57 -6.30 -3.99 -18.43
N GLU A 58 -7.06 -2.90 -18.36
CA GLU A 58 -7.97 -2.55 -17.26
C GLU A 58 -9.43 -2.45 -17.74
N GLU A 59 -9.83 -3.22 -18.77
CA GLU A 59 -11.18 -3.16 -19.35
C GLU A 59 -12.30 -3.38 -18.33
N SER A 60 -12.01 -4.14 -17.25
CA SER A 60 -13.00 -4.42 -16.19
C SER A 60 -13.20 -3.28 -15.18
N THR A 61 -12.28 -2.30 -15.12
CA THR A 61 -12.25 -1.30 -14.05
C THR A 61 -12.19 0.14 -14.54
N ILE A 62 -11.65 0.37 -15.74
CA ILE A 62 -11.32 1.71 -16.25
C ILE A 62 -12.53 2.65 -16.32
N THR A 63 -13.70 2.16 -16.78
CA THR A 63 -14.93 2.97 -16.89
C THR A 63 -15.37 3.47 -15.52
N ASP A 64 -15.42 2.60 -14.53
CA ASP A 64 -15.83 2.96 -13.17
C ASP A 64 -14.83 3.91 -12.51
N CYS A 65 -13.52 3.72 -12.75
CA CYS A 65 -12.48 4.61 -12.28
C CYS A 65 -12.67 6.03 -12.86
N ILE A 66 -12.78 6.17 -14.18
CA ILE A 66 -12.97 7.46 -14.86
C ILE A 66 -14.25 8.15 -14.37
N ASN A 67 -15.38 7.45 -14.35
CA ASN A 67 -16.66 7.99 -13.87
C ASN A 67 -16.55 8.49 -12.43
N SER A 68 -15.85 7.77 -11.56
CA SER A 68 -15.66 8.17 -10.17
C SER A 68 -14.89 9.50 -10.02
N VAL A 69 -14.02 9.82 -10.99
CA VAL A 69 -13.30 11.11 -11.03
C VAL A 69 -14.16 12.20 -11.64
N LEU A 70 -14.93 11.90 -12.68
CA LEU A 70 -15.83 12.87 -13.32
C LEU A 70 -16.97 13.31 -12.38
N GLU A 71 -17.38 12.44 -11.45
CA GLU A 71 -18.42 12.72 -10.44
C GLU A 71 -17.92 13.46 -9.19
N GLN A 72 -16.65 13.88 -9.16
CA GLN A 72 -16.12 14.59 -7.99
C GLN A 72 -16.80 15.95 -7.78
N ASP A 73 -17.03 16.31 -6.52
CA ASP A 73 -17.61 17.60 -6.12
C ASP A 73 -16.56 18.74 -6.02
N TYR A 74 -15.36 18.51 -6.54
CA TYR A 74 -14.30 19.52 -6.64
C TYR A 74 -14.43 20.29 -7.97
N PRO A 75 -14.42 21.64 -7.97
CA PRO A 75 -14.88 22.40 -9.12
C PRO A 75 -13.92 22.45 -10.33
N ARG A 76 -12.63 22.18 -10.12
CA ARG A 76 -11.60 22.33 -11.15
C ARG A 76 -10.73 21.08 -11.27
N VAL A 77 -11.21 20.13 -12.09
CA VAL A 77 -10.53 18.85 -12.35
C VAL A 77 -10.33 18.69 -13.85
N GLU A 78 -9.12 18.31 -14.25
CA GLU A 78 -8.87 17.68 -15.54
C GLU A 78 -8.46 16.22 -15.33
N VAL A 79 -8.87 15.35 -16.24
CA VAL A 79 -8.60 13.91 -16.19
C VAL A 79 -7.68 13.53 -17.34
N ILE A 80 -6.60 12.82 -17.05
CA ILE A 80 -5.63 12.39 -18.05
C ILE A 80 -5.47 10.89 -17.93
N ILE A 81 -6.05 10.15 -18.86
CA ILE A 81 -5.91 8.70 -18.97
C ILE A 81 -4.71 8.40 -19.84
N VAL A 82 -3.82 7.54 -19.36
CA VAL A 82 -2.63 7.15 -20.11
C VAL A 82 -2.67 5.65 -20.35
N ASP A 83 -2.99 5.27 -21.58
CA ASP A 83 -2.96 3.87 -22.00
C ASP A 83 -1.53 3.41 -22.25
N ASP A 84 -1.06 2.48 -21.43
CA ASP A 84 0.26 1.85 -21.57
C ASP A 84 0.17 0.57 -22.40
N ARG A 85 -0.08 0.70 -23.72
CA ARG A 85 -0.04 -0.42 -24.67
C ARG A 85 -1.06 -1.53 -24.33
N SER A 86 -2.27 -1.19 -23.94
CA SER A 86 -3.34 -2.17 -23.70
C SER A 86 -3.68 -2.95 -24.98
N THR A 87 -4.05 -4.20 -24.80
CA THR A 87 -4.42 -5.13 -25.88
C THR A 87 -5.88 -5.60 -25.78
N ASP A 88 -6.57 -5.15 -24.75
CA ASP A 88 -7.99 -5.40 -24.48
C ASP A 88 -8.84 -4.15 -24.82
N ALA A 89 -10.09 -4.09 -24.37
CA ALA A 89 -11.00 -2.98 -24.63
C ALA A 89 -10.72 -1.71 -23.80
N THR A 90 -9.65 -1.64 -23.01
CA THR A 90 -9.34 -0.51 -22.10
C THR A 90 -9.42 0.83 -22.80
N ILE A 91 -8.72 0.99 -23.94
CA ILE A 91 -8.64 2.27 -24.64
C ILE A 91 -9.99 2.69 -25.24
N GLN A 92 -10.75 1.72 -25.79
CA GLN A 92 -12.09 1.98 -26.32
C GLN A 92 -13.02 2.49 -25.23
N LEU A 93 -13.05 1.80 -24.08
CA LEU A 93 -13.87 2.18 -22.92
C LEU A 93 -13.48 3.53 -22.33
N ALA A 94 -12.20 3.87 -22.34
CA ALA A 94 -11.73 5.19 -21.94
C ALA A 94 -12.24 6.30 -22.88
N TYR A 95 -12.21 6.09 -24.20
CA TYR A 95 -12.78 7.04 -25.17
C TYR A 95 -14.30 7.19 -24.99
N GLU A 96 -15.02 6.11 -24.74
CA GLU A 96 -16.47 6.14 -24.49
C GLU A 96 -16.80 6.95 -23.22
N ALA A 97 -16.04 6.72 -22.13
CA ALA A 97 -16.24 7.44 -20.86
C ALA A 97 -15.91 8.93 -20.94
N CYS A 98 -14.94 9.33 -21.79
CA CYS A 98 -14.51 10.70 -21.98
C CYS A 98 -15.22 11.44 -23.13
N HIS A 99 -16.15 10.78 -23.83
CA HIS A 99 -16.77 11.34 -25.04
C HIS A 99 -17.46 12.68 -24.76
N GLY A 100 -17.06 13.70 -25.54
CA GLY A 100 -17.63 15.04 -25.45
C GLY A 100 -17.18 15.90 -24.26
N LEU A 101 -16.19 15.45 -23.47
CA LEU A 101 -15.68 16.16 -22.32
C LEU A 101 -14.37 16.89 -22.63
N GLU A 102 -14.35 18.21 -22.51
CA GLU A 102 -13.18 19.04 -22.77
C GLU A 102 -12.08 18.89 -21.72
N ASN A 103 -12.45 18.52 -20.50
CA ASN A 103 -11.53 18.33 -19.38
C ASN A 103 -10.97 16.90 -19.27
N CYS A 104 -11.22 16.03 -20.26
CA CYS A 104 -10.73 14.65 -20.31
C CYS A 104 -9.77 14.49 -21.50
N LYS A 105 -8.56 14.03 -21.22
CA LYS A 105 -7.52 13.79 -22.22
C LYS A 105 -7.10 12.32 -22.20
N ILE A 106 -6.86 11.75 -23.37
CA ILE A 106 -6.37 10.37 -23.51
C ILE A 106 -5.02 10.40 -24.22
N VAL A 107 -4.03 9.76 -23.60
CA VAL A 107 -2.65 9.66 -24.10
C VAL A 107 -2.34 8.18 -24.32
N GLN A 108 -1.84 7.84 -25.48
CA GLN A 108 -1.41 6.47 -25.80
C GLN A 108 0.12 6.37 -25.82
N VAL A 109 0.65 5.48 -25.02
CA VAL A 109 2.07 5.10 -25.07
C VAL A 109 2.23 4.00 -26.09
N GLN A 110 2.98 4.25 -27.16
CA GLN A 110 3.21 3.27 -28.22
C GLN A 110 4.32 2.28 -27.85
N GLU A 111 5.40 2.79 -27.24
CA GLU A 111 6.57 2.00 -26.90
C GLU A 111 7.06 2.30 -25.49
N LEU A 112 7.55 1.26 -24.80
CA LEU A 112 8.21 1.42 -23.51
C LEU A 112 9.67 1.80 -23.72
N VAL A 113 10.06 2.95 -23.22
CA VAL A 113 11.45 3.41 -23.26
C VAL A 113 12.33 2.53 -22.36
N ALA A 114 13.49 2.14 -22.84
CA ALA A 114 14.44 1.35 -22.06
C ALA A 114 14.80 2.03 -20.73
N GLY A 115 14.86 1.27 -19.65
CA GLY A 115 15.13 1.77 -18.30
C GLY A 115 13.92 2.31 -17.55
N TRP A 116 12.72 2.29 -18.15
CA TRP A 116 11.47 2.65 -17.49
C TRP A 116 10.65 1.42 -17.12
N THR A 117 9.89 1.51 -16.02
CA THR A 117 8.73 0.62 -15.80
C THR A 117 7.52 1.18 -16.57
N GLY A 118 6.62 0.31 -17.02
CA GLY A 118 5.45 0.72 -17.82
C GLY A 118 4.62 1.78 -17.10
N LYS A 119 4.22 1.49 -15.85
CA LYS A 119 3.42 2.42 -15.04
C LYS A 119 4.12 3.77 -14.85
N CYS A 120 5.41 3.76 -14.50
CA CYS A 120 6.15 4.99 -14.28
C CYS A 120 6.29 5.84 -15.57
N HIS A 121 6.49 5.18 -16.72
CA HIS A 121 6.52 5.85 -18.02
C HIS A 121 5.15 6.45 -18.40
N ALA A 122 4.08 5.70 -18.16
CA ALA A 122 2.72 6.21 -18.38
C ALA A 122 2.43 7.44 -17.51
N LEU A 123 2.74 7.39 -16.21
CA LEU A 123 2.57 8.52 -15.30
C LEU A 123 3.39 9.73 -15.72
N TYR A 124 4.64 9.55 -16.16
CA TYR A 124 5.47 10.62 -16.70
C TYR A 124 4.86 11.26 -17.95
N LYS A 125 4.35 10.46 -18.89
CA LYS A 125 3.66 10.94 -20.09
C LYS A 125 2.38 11.71 -19.75
N GLY A 126 1.63 11.25 -18.75
CA GLY A 126 0.44 11.93 -18.27
C GLY A 126 0.75 13.31 -17.68
N VAL A 127 1.79 13.43 -16.87
CA VAL A 127 2.20 14.71 -16.30
C VAL A 127 2.58 15.73 -17.38
N GLN A 128 3.18 15.30 -18.50
CA GLN A 128 3.50 16.19 -19.61
C GLN A 128 2.26 16.86 -20.25
N GLN A 129 1.06 16.29 -20.06
CA GLN A 129 -0.21 16.83 -20.56
C GLN A 129 -1.00 17.58 -19.48
N ALA A 130 -0.50 17.57 -18.23
CA ALA A 130 -1.17 18.14 -17.08
C ALA A 130 -0.94 19.66 -16.97
N SER A 131 -2.00 20.39 -16.66
CA SER A 131 -1.99 21.86 -16.50
C SER A 131 -2.24 22.31 -15.06
N GLY A 132 -2.65 21.39 -14.17
CA GLY A 132 -3.02 21.67 -12.78
C GLY A 132 -1.85 22.11 -11.91
N GLN A 133 -2.16 22.80 -10.82
CA GLN A 133 -1.22 23.13 -9.76
C GLN A 133 -0.96 21.96 -8.83
N TRP A 134 -1.88 21.01 -8.80
CA TRP A 134 -1.76 19.75 -8.08
C TRP A 134 -1.90 18.58 -9.03
N PHE A 135 -1.07 17.55 -8.85
CA PHE A 135 -1.16 16.28 -9.56
C PHE A 135 -1.72 15.23 -8.63
N ALA A 136 -2.81 14.60 -9.00
CA ALA A 136 -3.37 13.44 -8.31
C ALA A 136 -3.12 12.19 -9.17
N PHE A 137 -2.44 11.22 -8.63
CA PHE A 137 -2.18 9.96 -9.29
C PHE A 137 -3.15 8.91 -8.74
N LEU A 138 -3.83 8.19 -9.64
CA LEU A 138 -4.89 7.26 -9.32
C LEU A 138 -4.73 5.97 -10.11
N ASP A 139 -4.67 4.81 -9.46
CA ASP A 139 -4.65 3.53 -10.15
C ASP A 139 -6.01 3.24 -10.82
N ALA A 140 -6.00 2.62 -12.01
CA ALA A 140 -7.18 2.36 -12.82
C ALA A 140 -8.17 1.34 -12.21
N ASP A 141 -7.76 0.61 -11.17
CA ASP A 141 -8.59 -0.30 -10.38
C ASP A 141 -9.19 0.34 -9.10
N THR A 142 -9.02 1.66 -8.97
CA THR A 142 -9.45 2.44 -7.80
C THR A 142 -10.66 3.31 -8.14
N ARG A 143 -11.63 3.35 -7.23
CA ARG A 143 -12.83 4.19 -7.33
C ARG A 143 -12.85 5.23 -6.21
N LEU A 144 -13.03 6.48 -6.56
CA LEU A 144 -13.18 7.57 -5.62
C LEU A 144 -14.64 7.77 -5.23
N LYS A 145 -14.89 8.15 -3.99
CA LYS A 145 -16.19 8.68 -3.57
C LYS A 145 -16.25 10.17 -3.94
N ARG A 146 -17.46 10.69 -4.14
CA ARG A 146 -17.75 12.03 -4.68
C ARG A 146 -16.94 13.18 -4.05
N ASN A 147 -16.61 13.07 -2.76
CA ASN A 147 -15.91 14.10 -1.99
C ASN A 147 -14.39 13.82 -1.83
N ALA A 148 -13.82 12.86 -2.52
CA ALA A 148 -12.46 12.40 -2.27
C ALA A 148 -11.40 13.46 -2.59
N LEU A 149 -11.46 14.07 -3.78
CA LEU A 149 -10.49 15.10 -4.19
C LEU A 149 -10.59 16.34 -3.29
N ARG A 150 -11.80 16.80 -3.00
CA ARG A 150 -12.02 17.93 -2.09
C ARG A 150 -11.46 17.66 -0.70
N SER A 151 -11.69 16.45 -0.16
CA SER A 151 -11.19 16.07 1.15
C SER A 151 -9.67 15.98 1.18
N ALA A 152 -9.05 15.39 0.15
CA ALA A 152 -7.59 15.30 0.03
C ALA A 152 -6.95 16.69 -0.09
N TYR A 153 -7.51 17.58 -0.90
CA TYR A 153 -7.04 18.96 -1.04
C TYR A 153 -7.21 19.75 0.26
N SER A 154 -8.36 19.62 0.93
CA SER A 154 -8.57 20.24 2.26
C SER A 154 -7.54 19.79 3.29
N LEU A 155 -7.17 18.50 3.29
CA LEU A 155 -6.10 18.00 4.16
C LEU A 155 -4.75 18.63 3.82
N ALA A 156 -4.41 18.75 2.52
CA ALA A 156 -3.17 19.39 2.09
C ALA A 156 -3.06 20.83 2.63
N ILE A 157 -4.11 21.61 2.45
CA ILE A 157 -4.12 23.02 2.86
C ILE A 157 -4.15 23.16 4.39
N SER A 158 -5.03 22.41 5.08
CA SER A 158 -5.19 22.53 6.55
C SER A 158 -3.98 22.07 7.34
N HIS A 159 -3.18 21.13 6.80
CA HIS A 159 -1.95 20.65 7.42
C HIS A 159 -0.69 21.28 6.82
N SER A 160 -0.85 22.17 5.82
CA SER A 160 0.26 22.81 5.10
C SER A 160 1.28 21.78 4.61
N VAL A 161 0.80 20.78 3.86
CA VAL A 161 1.65 19.69 3.34
C VAL A 161 1.64 19.68 1.82
N ASP A 162 2.79 19.28 1.25
CA ASP A 162 3.05 19.29 -0.18
C ASP A 162 2.61 17.99 -0.86
N LEU A 163 2.47 16.90 -0.09
CA LEU A 163 2.01 15.61 -0.57
C LEU A 163 1.00 14.99 0.39
N VAL A 164 -0.17 14.60 -0.13
CA VAL A 164 -1.18 13.84 0.60
C VAL A 164 -1.36 12.49 -0.05
N THR A 165 -1.41 11.43 0.74
CA THR A 165 -1.72 10.07 0.28
C THR A 165 -2.79 9.44 1.14
N LEU A 166 -3.67 8.64 0.51
CA LEU A 166 -4.81 8.02 1.17
C LEU A 166 -4.64 6.50 1.27
N THR A 167 -5.08 5.92 2.39
CA THR A 167 -5.24 4.47 2.49
C THR A 167 -6.61 4.06 1.96
N PRO A 168 -6.72 3.09 1.03
CA PRO A 168 -8.00 2.68 0.46
C PRO A 168 -8.76 1.72 1.36
N ARG A 169 -10.06 1.60 1.14
CA ARG A 169 -10.84 0.43 1.53
C ARG A 169 -10.60 -0.67 0.51
N PHE A 170 -10.17 -1.85 0.98
CA PHE A 170 -10.03 -3.01 0.11
C PHE A 170 -11.38 -3.71 -0.10
N ILE A 171 -11.73 -3.96 -1.36
CA ILE A 171 -12.84 -4.84 -1.74
C ILE A 171 -12.28 -6.27 -1.79
N LEU A 172 -12.73 -7.13 -0.87
CA LEU A 172 -12.27 -8.50 -0.72
C LEU A 172 -13.45 -9.46 -0.94
N THR A 173 -13.46 -10.16 -2.04
CA THR A 173 -14.62 -10.98 -2.44
C THR A 173 -14.46 -12.46 -2.10
N ASN A 174 -13.30 -13.05 -2.39
CA ASN A 174 -13.08 -14.47 -2.20
C ASN A 174 -12.28 -14.79 -0.93
N PHE A 175 -12.18 -16.07 -0.60
CA PHE A 175 -11.48 -16.57 0.59
C PHE A 175 -10.01 -16.13 0.64
N TRP A 176 -9.28 -16.24 -0.47
CA TRP A 176 -7.84 -15.95 -0.50
C TRP A 176 -7.55 -14.46 -0.37
N GLU A 177 -8.37 -13.61 -0.98
CA GLU A 177 -8.27 -12.16 -0.79
C GLU A 177 -8.46 -11.79 0.68
N LYS A 178 -9.49 -12.34 1.34
CA LYS A 178 -9.78 -12.11 2.77
C LYS A 178 -8.69 -12.62 3.71
N ALA A 179 -8.05 -13.74 3.36
CA ALA A 179 -7.00 -14.34 4.18
C ALA A 179 -5.63 -13.68 3.98
N LEU A 180 -5.32 -13.24 2.76
CA LEU A 180 -3.97 -12.81 2.40
C LEU A 180 -3.80 -11.29 2.36
N GLN A 181 -4.70 -10.55 1.73
CA GLN A 181 -4.48 -9.10 1.52
C GLN A 181 -4.35 -8.32 2.84
N PRO A 182 -5.15 -8.56 3.91
CA PRO A 182 -4.98 -7.82 5.15
C PRO A 182 -3.64 -8.06 5.84
N ILE A 183 -3.09 -9.28 5.79
CA ILE A 183 -1.80 -9.56 6.42
C ILE A 183 -0.63 -8.94 5.66
N PHE A 184 -0.73 -8.87 4.32
CA PHE A 184 0.24 -8.16 3.51
C PHE A 184 0.18 -6.64 3.76
N ALA A 185 -1.03 -6.06 3.83
CA ALA A 185 -1.22 -4.66 4.20
C ALA A 185 -0.68 -4.36 5.60
N ALA A 186 -0.88 -5.26 6.57
CA ALA A 186 -0.28 -5.15 7.90
C ALA A 186 1.25 -5.13 7.83
N THR A 187 1.85 -5.93 6.95
CA THR A 187 3.31 -5.93 6.74
C THR A 187 3.79 -4.59 6.17
N CYS A 188 3.05 -3.98 5.24
CA CYS A 188 3.35 -2.63 4.76
C CYS A 188 3.27 -1.59 5.90
N CYS A 189 2.28 -1.68 6.80
CA CYS A 189 2.21 -0.81 7.97
C CYS A 189 3.35 -1.05 8.99
N ILE A 190 3.96 -2.23 9.00
CA ILE A 190 5.18 -2.49 9.80
C ILE A 190 6.41 -1.88 9.12
N LEU A 191 6.50 -1.97 7.80
CA LEU A 191 7.60 -1.37 7.02
C LEU A 191 7.51 0.17 7.04
N PHE A 192 6.30 0.71 6.91
CA PHE A 192 5.99 2.13 6.85
C PHE A 192 4.97 2.50 7.94
N PRO A 193 5.36 2.53 9.23
CA PRO A 193 4.43 2.86 10.30
C PRO A 193 3.79 4.24 10.05
N PRO A 194 2.45 4.34 9.98
CA PRO A 194 1.76 5.60 9.63
C PRO A 194 2.19 6.80 10.46
N GLY A 195 2.39 6.61 11.78
CA GLY A 195 2.86 7.68 12.66
C GLY A 195 4.28 8.16 12.34
N ARG A 196 5.14 7.31 11.74
CA ARG A 196 6.48 7.69 11.27
C ARG A 196 6.44 8.29 9.87
N VAL A 197 5.51 7.85 9.03
CA VAL A 197 5.26 8.47 7.72
C VAL A 197 4.82 9.92 7.91
N ASN A 198 3.96 10.20 8.88
CA ASN A 198 3.46 11.55 9.19
C ASN A 198 4.41 12.40 10.05
N ASP A 199 5.49 11.84 10.58
CA ASP A 199 6.53 12.61 11.27
C ASP A 199 7.55 13.12 10.24
N GLN A 200 7.57 14.43 9.99
CA GLN A 200 8.47 15.05 9.01
C GLN A 200 9.96 14.87 9.35
N ARG A 201 10.29 14.63 10.63
CA ARG A 201 11.67 14.36 11.07
C ARG A 201 12.10 12.90 10.84
N SER A 202 11.14 12.01 10.57
CA SER A 202 11.42 10.60 10.29
C SER A 202 11.79 10.42 8.82
N PRO A 203 12.85 9.64 8.50
CA PRO A 203 13.19 9.32 7.11
C PRO A 203 12.18 8.32 6.48
N VAL A 204 11.27 7.76 7.27
CA VAL A 204 10.25 6.83 6.76
C VAL A 204 9.23 7.60 5.93
N ALA A 205 9.10 7.22 4.67
CA ALA A 205 8.19 7.85 3.73
C ALA A 205 7.52 6.81 2.83
N MET A 206 6.27 7.02 2.53
CA MET A 206 5.47 6.20 1.61
C MET A 206 4.36 7.08 1.04
N ALA A 207 4.27 7.17 -0.28
CA ALA A 207 3.03 7.46 -0.95
C ALA A 207 2.38 6.12 -1.35
N ASN A 208 1.05 6.10 -1.48
CA ASN A 208 0.30 4.91 -1.86
C ASN A 208 -0.13 5.05 -3.33
N GLY A 209 0.34 4.18 -4.20
CA GLY A 209 0.10 4.24 -5.64
C GLY A 209 -1.37 4.25 -6.04
N MET A 210 -2.25 3.70 -5.19
CA MET A 210 -3.69 3.74 -5.45
C MET A 210 -4.26 5.17 -5.41
N PHE A 211 -3.72 6.04 -4.56
CA PHE A 211 -4.00 7.48 -4.57
C PHE A 211 -2.95 8.27 -3.80
N TYR A 212 -2.31 9.20 -4.47
CA TYR A 212 -1.61 10.31 -3.83
C TYR A 212 -1.72 11.58 -4.66
N MET A 213 -1.66 12.72 -4.00
CA MET A 213 -1.72 14.04 -4.59
C MET A 213 -0.52 14.85 -4.13
N ILE A 214 0.17 15.51 -5.06
CA ILE A 214 1.38 16.31 -4.81
C ILE A 214 1.30 17.65 -5.52
N GLU A 215 1.79 18.68 -4.85
CA GLU A 215 1.92 20.01 -5.48
C GLU A 215 2.90 19.96 -6.65
N ARG A 216 2.57 20.65 -7.76
CA ARG A 216 3.40 20.68 -8.99
C ARG A 216 4.84 21.07 -8.68
N GLU A 217 5.04 22.14 -7.90
CA GLU A 217 6.39 22.63 -7.58
C GLU A 217 7.22 21.58 -6.83
N ALA A 218 6.62 20.90 -5.86
CA ALA A 218 7.26 19.80 -5.13
C ALA A 218 7.59 18.64 -6.08
N TYR A 219 6.65 18.24 -6.95
CA TYR A 219 6.85 17.18 -7.92
C TYR A 219 8.01 17.48 -8.89
N GLU A 220 8.07 18.69 -9.43
CA GLU A 220 9.12 19.12 -10.35
C GLU A 220 10.49 19.17 -9.67
N LYS A 221 10.57 19.73 -8.45
CA LYS A 221 11.81 19.81 -7.67
C LYS A 221 12.41 18.44 -7.29
N ILE A 222 11.58 17.42 -7.07
CA ILE A 222 12.09 16.08 -6.78
C ILE A 222 12.47 15.28 -8.03
N GLY A 223 12.26 15.85 -9.23
CA GLY A 223 12.51 15.21 -10.53
C GLY A 223 11.41 14.26 -10.97
N GLY A 224 10.25 14.27 -10.31
CA GLY A 224 9.06 13.53 -10.68
C GLY A 224 9.27 12.03 -10.94
N HIS A 225 8.47 11.47 -11.83
CA HIS A 225 8.55 10.05 -12.20
C HIS A 225 9.83 9.70 -12.97
N GLU A 226 10.48 10.66 -13.61
CA GLU A 226 11.76 10.42 -14.27
C GLU A 226 12.84 9.99 -13.28
N ALA A 227 12.86 10.61 -12.10
CA ALA A 227 13.83 10.28 -11.05
C ALA A 227 13.61 8.92 -10.36
N VAL A 228 12.46 8.27 -10.62
CA VAL A 228 12.07 6.94 -10.07
C VAL A 228 11.73 5.95 -11.18
N ARG A 229 12.11 6.24 -12.42
CA ARG A 229 11.67 5.57 -13.65
C ARG A 229 11.83 4.04 -13.67
N ASN A 230 12.81 3.52 -12.95
CA ASN A 230 13.13 2.10 -12.88
C ASN A 230 12.61 1.39 -11.62
N LEU A 231 11.90 2.10 -10.75
CA LEU A 231 11.39 1.52 -9.50
C LEU A 231 10.09 0.76 -9.75
N ALA A 232 9.99 -0.41 -9.13
CA ALA A 232 8.77 -1.24 -9.18
C ALA A 232 7.66 -0.74 -8.23
N VAL A 233 8.00 0.16 -7.32
CA VAL A 233 7.11 0.89 -6.39
C VAL A 233 7.50 2.37 -6.46
N GLU A 234 7.11 2.99 -7.57
CA GLU A 234 7.43 4.38 -7.90
C GLU A 234 6.87 5.37 -6.89
N ASP A 235 5.70 5.08 -6.36
CA ASP A 235 4.97 5.83 -5.33
C ASP A 235 5.78 5.97 -4.03
N VAL A 236 6.32 4.86 -3.52
CA VAL A 236 7.25 4.87 -2.37
C VAL A 236 8.50 5.70 -2.70
N GLY A 237 8.99 5.58 -3.94
CA GLY A 237 10.12 6.37 -4.45
C GLY A 237 9.82 7.87 -4.41
N ILE A 238 8.67 8.31 -4.92
CA ILE A 238 8.20 9.71 -4.87
C ILE A 238 8.12 10.19 -3.42
N GLY A 239 7.48 9.42 -2.52
CA GLY A 239 7.37 9.78 -1.11
C GLY A 239 8.74 9.94 -0.42
N LYS A 240 9.69 9.03 -0.67
CA LYS A 240 11.05 9.10 -0.15
C LYS A 240 11.79 10.35 -0.66
N ARG A 241 11.68 10.64 -1.95
CA ARG A 241 12.31 11.82 -2.57
C ARG A 241 11.71 13.13 -2.06
N ALA A 242 10.39 13.19 -1.90
CA ALA A 242 9.72 14.37 -1.34
C ALA A 242 10.25 14.69 0.06
N LYS A 243 10.27 13.73 0.97
CA LYS A 243 10.83 13.94 2.31
C LYS A 243 12.33 14.26 2.32
N ALA A 244 13.12 13.61 1.48
CA ALA A 244 14.56 13.87 1.37
C ALA A 244 14.87 15.29 0.86
N ALA A 245 13.97 15.85 0.03
CA ALA A 245 14.04 17.23 -0.45
C ALA A 245 13.45 18.25 0.53
N GLY A 246 12.96 17.82 1.70
CA GLY A 246 12.39 18.70 2.72
C GLY A 246 10.91 19.01 2.57
N PHE A 247 10.22 18.38 1.60
CA PHE A 247 8.78 18.51 1.43
C PHE A 247 8.00 17.69 2.46
N SER A 248 6.86 18.20 2.86
CA SER A 248 6.00 17.60 3.86
C SER A 248 5.02 16.59 3.25
N LEU A 249 4.85 15.45 3.93
CA LEU A 249 4.02 14.35 3.51
C LEU A 249 3.00 14.00 4.59
N LEU A 250 1.74 13.79 4.18
CA LEU A 250 0.65 13.35 5.06
C LEU A 250 -0.01 12.09 4.49
N LEU A 251 0.02 11.01 5.27
CA LEU A 251 -0.80 9.82 5.03
C LEU A 251 -2.08 9.96 5.85
N ALA A 252 -3.23 9.89 5.19
CA ALA A 252 -4.54 9.99 5.80
C ALA A 252 -5.40 8.75 5.53
N ASN A 253 -6.39 8.54 6.40
CA ASN A 253 -7.34 7.45 6.25
C ASN A 253 -8.36 7.79 5.15
N GLY A 254 -8.33 7.05 4.06
CA GLY A 254 -9.22 7.23 2.91
C GLY A 254 -10.34 6.20 2.77
N TYR A 255 -10.63 5.39 3.80
CA TYR A 255 -11.61 4.28 3.70
C TYR A 255 -13.03 4.70 3.30
N ASP A 256 -13.42 5.91 3.67
CA ASP A 256 -14.72 6.47 3.30
C ASP A 256 -14.64 7.36 2.02
N LEU A 257 -13.43 7.50 1.45
CA LEU A 257 -13.15 8.32 0.28
C LEU A 257 -12.83 7.52 -0.97
N MET A 258 -12.30 6.30 -0.81
CA MET A 258 -11.89 5.48 -1.95
C MET A 258 -11.91 4.00 -1.64
N GLU A 259 -12.11 3.21 -2.68
CA GLU A 259 -12.07 1.76 -2.61
C GLU A 259 -11.31 1.16 -3.80
N THR A 260 -10.66 0.04 -3.60
CA THR A 260 -9.89 -0.65 -4.64
C THR A 260 -10.01 -2.16 -4.54
N ARG A 261 -9.87 -2.85 -5.67
CA ARG A 261 -9.77 -4.29 -5.78
C ARG A 261 -8.46 -4.66 -6.44
N MET A 262 -7.36 -4.68 -5.65
CA MET A 262 -6.01 -4.79 -6.16
C MET A 262 -5.69 -6.07 -6.94
N PHE A 263 -5.99 -7.23 -6.36
CA PHE A 263 -5.59 -8.54 -6.91
C PHE A 263 -6.73 -9.52 -6.78
N GLU A 264 -7.07 -10.18 -7.89
CA GLU A 264 -8.15 -11.15 -7.92
C GLU A 264 -7.61 -12.58 -7.78
N GLY A 265 -8.08 -13.27 -6.73
CA GLY A 265 -7.74 -14.66 -6.47
C GLY A 265 -6.34 -14.89 -5.91
N PHE A 266 -6.01 -16.16 -5.70
CA PHE A 266 -4.79 -16.58 -5.02
C PHE A 266 -3.50 -16.19 -5.76
N LYS A 267 -3.41 -16.56 -7.04
CA LYS A 267 -2.19 -16.40 -7.83
C LYS A 267 -1.80 -14.91 -7.96
N ALA A 268 -2.75 -14.08 -8.40
CA ALA A 268 -2.52 -12.65 -8.57
C ALA A 268 -2.17 -11.96 -7.23
N THR A 269 -2.84 -12.35 -6.13
CA THR A 269 -2.53 -11.84 -4.78
C THR A 269 -1.10 -12.18 -4.38
N VAL A 270 -0.67 -13.43 -4.52
CA VAL A 270 0.69 -13.85 -4.12
C VAL A 270 1.76 -13.19 -4.99
N GLU A 271 1.58 -13.18 -6.31
CA GLU A 271 2.55 -12.58 -7.24
C GLU A 271 2.68 -11.07 -7.04
N GLY A 272 1.54 -10.36 -6.95
CA GLY A 272 1.51 -8.92 -6.74
C GLY A 272 2.16 -8.52 -5.42
N TRP A 273 1.80 -9.16 -4.30
CA TRP A 273 2.40 -8.85 -3.01
C TRP A 273 3.86 -9.28 -2.88
N THR A 274 4.26 -10.39 -3.52
CA THR A 274 5.68 -10.77 -3.60
C THR A 274 6.50 -9.65 -4.24
N ARG A 275 6.00 -9.06 -5.32
CA ARG A 275 6.63 -7.92 -6.00
C ARG A 275 6.70 -6.68 -5.10
N ILE A 276 5.56 -6.27 -4.54
CA ILE A 276 5.48 -5.06 -3.71
C ILE A 276 6.39 -5.18 -2.48
N LEU A 277 6.29 -6.28 -1.71
CA LEU A 277 7.09 -6.45 -0.50
C LEU A 277 8.59 -6.53 -0.80
N SER A 278 8.98 -7.21 -1.89
CA SER A 278 10.39 -7.28 -2.29
C SER A 278 10.95 -5.89 -2.59
N ALA A 279 10.19 -5.08 -3.34
CA ALA A 279 10.58 -3.73 -3.68
C ALA A 279 10.58 -2.80 -2.43
N CYS A 280 9.58 -2.91 -1.55
CA CYS A 280 9.54 -2.18 -0.28
C CYS A 280 10.72 -2.53 0.65
N MET A 281 11.29 -3.73 0.52
CA MET A 281 12.49 -4.18 1.24
C MET A 281 13.79 -3.90 0.48
N ASP A 282 13.73 -3.10 -0.61
CA ASP A 282 14.84 -2.74 -1.48
C ASP A 282 15.60 -3.99 -2.02
N TYR A 283 14.92 -5.13 -2.17
CA TYR A 283 15.48 -6.43 -2.58
C TYR A 283 16.67 -6.91 -1.72
N ARG A 284 16.79 -6.42 -0.48
CA ARG A 284 17.90 -6.76 0.42
C ARG A 284 17.68 -8.08 1.11
N ILE A 285 18.55 -9.06 0.87
CA ILE A 285 18.51 -10.39 1.52
C ILE A 285 18.37 -10.27 3.04
N GLY A 286 19.16 -9.39 3.67
CA GLY A 286 19.12 -9.18 5.12
C GLY A 286 17.76 -8.68 5.63
N SER A 287 17.09 -7.79 4.88
CA SER A 287 15.74 -7.32 5.21
C SER A 287 14.71 -8.43 5.08
N ILE A 288 14.72 -9.15 3.96
CA ILE A 288 13.79 -10.26 3.71
C ILE A 288 13.96 -11.35 4.77
N LEU A 289 15.22 -11.75 5.06
CA LEU A 289 15.52 -12.75 6.08
C LEU A 289 15.08 -12.29 7.47
N LYS A 290 15.33 -11.04 7.83
CA LYS A 290 14.86 -10.46 9.09
C LYS A 290 13.35 -10.62 9.27
N TYR A 291 12.56 -10.24 8.26
CA TYR A 291 11.10 -10.34 8.36
C TYR A 291 10.61 -11.77 8.30
N LEU A 292 11.25 -12.66 7.52
CA LEU A 292 10.98 -14.09 7.56
C LEU A 292 11.16 -14.66 8.98
N VAL A 293 12.30 -14.37 9.61
CA VAL A 293 12.59 -14.83 10.98
C VAL A 293 11.59 -14.23 11.97
N VAL A 294 11.28 -12.95 11.87
CA VAL A 294 10.30 -12.29 12.75
C VAL A 294 8.94 -12.97 12.61
N HIS A 295 8.40 -13.10 11.40
CA HIS A 295 7.08 -13.73 11.19
C HIS A 295 7.05 -15.19 11.66
N PHE A 296 8.14 -15.94 11.43
CA PHE A 296 8.24 -17.30 11.92
C PHE A 296 8.25 -17.36 13.45
N THR A 297 9.11 -16.58 14.11
CA THR A 297 9.31 -16.65 15.57
C THR A 297 8.12 -16.14 16.38
N VAL A 298 7.39 -15.14 15.87
CA VAL A 298 6.25 -14.56 16.60
C VAL A 298 4.94 -15.32 16.39
N SER A 299 4.90 -16.30 15.50
CA SER A 299 3.67 -17.02 15.18
C SER A 299 3.81 -18.55 15.35
N VAL A 300 4.75 -19.17 14.66
CA VAL A 300 4.84 -20.64 14.60
C VAL A 300 5.02 -21.29 15.99
N PRO A 301 5.92 -20.82 16.87
CA PRO A 301 6.06 -21.40 18.21
C PRO A 301 4.78 -21.33 19.03
N VAL A 302 4.00 -20.24 18.91
CA VAL A 302 2.73 -20.07 19.64
C VAL A 302 1.69 -21.07 19.14
N TYR A 303 1.58 -21.25 17.82
CA TYR A 303 0.66 -22.23 17.24
C TYR A 303 1.04 -23.65 17.64
N CYS A 304 2.33 -24.01 17.52
CA CYS A 304 2.83 -25.33 17.92
C CYS A 304 2.61 -25.59 19.41
N PHE A 305 2.85 -24.58 20.25
CA PHE A 305 2.64 -24.70 21.69
C PHE A 305 1.15 -24.79 22.04
N GLY A 306 0.28 -24.01 21.39
CA GLY A 306 -1.17 -24.13 21.56
C GLY A 306 -1.68 -25.51 21.20
N LEU A 307 -1.25 -26.08 20.08
CA LEU A 307 -1.57 -27.45 19.67
C LEU A 307 -1.05 -28.47 20.66
N TYR A 308 0.18 -28.31 21.17
CA TYR A 308 0.75 -29.18 22.20
C TYR A 308 -0.06 -29.16 23.49
N CYS A 309 -0.44 -27.97 23.98
CA CYS A 309 -1.28 -27.84 25.16
C CYS A 309 -2.66 -28.47 24.96
N PHE A 310 -3.26 -28.30 23.79
CA PHE A 310 -4.53 -28.95 23.45
C PHE A 310 -4.42 -30.48 23.45
N ALA A 311 -3.40 -31.02 22.76
CA ALA A 311 -3.18 -32.47 22.66
C ALA A 311 -2.89 -33.16 24.00
N LYS A 312 -2.25 -32.45 24.94
CA LYS A 312 -1.90 -32.98 26.25
C LYS A 312 -2.99 -32.83 27.32
N GLY A 313 -4.15 -32.25 26.96
CA GLY A 313 -5.21 -31.97 27.90
C GLY A 313 -4.72 -31.10 29.06
N ALA A 314 -4.09 -30.01 28.77
CA ALA A 314 -3.19 -29.21 29.59
C ALA A 314 -3.70 -28.78 30.99
N TYR A 315 -4.93 -29.11 31.35
CA TYR A 315 -5.51 -28.80 32.65
C TYR A 315 -4.81 -29.51 33.83
N HIS A 316 -4.02 -30.57 33.59
CA HIS A 316 -3.42 -31.37 34.62
C HIS A 316 -1.89 -31.24 34.79
N VAL A 317 -1.21 -30.52 33.90
CA VAL A 317 0.26 -30.60 33.80
C VAL A 317 0.98 -29.32 34.27
N TRP A 318 0.27 -28.19 34.45
CA TRP A 318 0.93 -26.90 34.69
C TRP A 318 0.47 -26.20 35.97
N PRO A 319 1.39 -25.59 36.75
CA PRO A 319 1.01 -24.62 37.77
C PRO A 319 0.27 -23.46 37.12
N ASN A 320 -0.77 -22.96 37.76
CA ASN A 320 -1.68 -21.91 37.22
C ASN A 320 -0.97 -20.69 36.61
N THR A 321 0.20 -20.31 37.12
CA THR A 321 1.00 -19.17 36.66
C THR A 321 1.57 -19.36 35.24
N TRP A 322 1.86 -20.57 34.81
CA TRP A 322 2.42 -20.86 33.49
C TRP A 322 1.35 -20.84 32.39
N PHE A 323 0.09 -20.92 32.76
CA PHE A 323 -1.02 -20.86 31.79
C PHE A 323 -1.36 -19.42 31.34
N ILE A 324 -1.02 -18.44 32.18
CA ILE A 324 -1.34 -17.03 31.90
C ILE A 324 -0.60 -16.53 30.66
N LEU A 325 0.68 -16.85 30.50
CA LEU A 325 1.51 -16.32 29.41
C LEU A 325 1.08 -16.83 28.03
N PRO A 326 0.81 -18.15 27.81
CA PRO A 326 0.24 -18.64 26.56
C PRO A 326 -1.13 -18.05 26.24
N VAL A 327 -2.01 -17.96 27.24
CA VAL A 327 -3.35 -17.37 27.07
C VAL A 327 -3.25 -15.89 26.66
N LEU A 328 -2.41 -15.11 27.37
CA LEU A 328 -2.19 -13.70 27.05
C LEU A 328 -1.59 -13.54 25.64
N THR A 329 -0.60 -14.35 25.28
CA THR A 329 0.03 -14.29 23.95
C THR A 329 -0.99 -14.61 22.85
N THR A 330 -1.78 -15.66 23.03
CA THR A 330 -2.84 -16.04 22.08
C THR A 330 -3.92 -14.94 21.97
N ALA A 331 -4.31 -14.35 23.11
CA ALA A 331 -5.25 -13.24 23.12
C ALA A 331 -4.71 -12.03 22.36
N LEU A 332 -3.45 -11.66 22.55
CA LEU A 332 -2.81 -10.57 21.81
C LEU A 332 -2.71 -10.86 20.30
N MET A 333 -2.42 -12.11 19.92
CA MET A 333 -2.42 -12.54 18.52
C MET A 333 -3.81 -12.44 17.86
N ALA A 334 -4.89 -12.44 18.62
CA ALA A 334 -6.25 -12.18 18.13
C ALA A 334 -6.63 -10.69 18.21
N ILE A 335 -6.25 -10.02 19.28
CA ILE A 335 -6.60 -8.62 19.56
C ILE A 335 -5.91 -7.66 18.57
N VAL A 336 -4.62 -7.84 18.30
CA VAL A 336 -3.88 -6.94 17.40
C VAL A 336 -4.45 -6.98 15.97
N PRO A 337 -4.67 -8.16 15.34
CA PRO A 337 -5.37 -8.24 14.06
C PRO A 337 -6.80 -7.68 14.09
N TYR A 338 -7.54 -7.90 15.17
CA TYR A 338 -8.88 -7.33 15.33
C TYR A 338 -8.86 -5.79 15.23
N PHE A 339 -7.99 -5.13 16.01
CA PHE A 339 -7.86 -3.67 15.95
C PHE A 339 -7.33 -3.20 14.60
N PHE A 340 -6.38 -3.90 14.01
CA PHE A 340 -5.86 -3.58 12.69
C PHE A 340 -6.96 -3.61 11.62
N LEU A 341 -7.75 -4.67 11.56
CA LEU A 341 -8.87 -4.79 10.62
C LEU A 341 -9.91 -3.70 10.84
N LYS A 342 -10.22 -3.39 12.09
CA LYS A 342 -11.14 -2.30 12.44
C LYS A 342 -10.64 -0.94 11.93
N GLU A 343 -9.36 -0.64 12.12
CA GLU A 343 -8.75 0.60 11.60
C GLU A 343 -8.67 0.62 10.07
N MET A 344 -8.62 -0.55 9.42
CA MET A 344 -8.70 -0.69 7.96
C MET A 344 -10.13 -0.70 7.41
N GLY A 345 -11.15 -0.54 8.25
CA GLY A 345 -12.56 -0.61 7.81
C GLY A 345 -12.97 -1.98 7.26
N LEU A 346 -12.27 -3.06 7.65
CA LEU A 346 -12.54 -4.43 7.23
C LEU A 346 -13.32 -5.21 8.30
N PRO A 347 -14.10 -6.23 7.90
CA PRO A 347 -14.79 -7.10 8.85
C PRO A 347 -13.82 -7.75 9.83
N THR A 348 -14.02 -7.53 11.11
CA THR A 348 -13.14 -8.06 12.17
C THR A 348 -13.15 -9.59 12.28
N SER A 349 -14.18 -10.25 11.73
CA SER A 349 -14.23 -11.71 11.59
C SER A 349 -13.09 -12.29 10.74
N TYR A 350 -12.46 -11.49 9.87
CA TYR A 350 -11.29 -11.92 9.11
C TYR A 350 -10.05 -12.15 9.98
N ALA A 351 -10.05 -11.73 11.24
CA ALA A 351 -8.96 -12.00 12.17
C ALA A 351 -8.63 -13.50 12.28
N ALA A 352 -9.63 -14.37 12.22
CA ALA A 352 -9.43 -15.82 12.21
C ALA A 352 -8.67 -16.33 10.97
N LEU A 353 -8.81 -15.65 9.82
CA LEU A 353 -8.14 -16.01 8.57
C LEU A 353 -6.68 -15.55 8.55
N LEU A 354 -6.31 -14.56 9.36
CA LEU A 354 -4.95 -14.01 9.37
C LEU A 354 -3.91 -15.01 9.88
N MET A 355 -4.31 -16.06 10.63
CA MET A 355 -3.42 -17.17 10.95
C MET A 355 -2.95 -17.89 9.69
N ILE A 356 -3.89 -18.22 8.79
CA ILE A 356 -3.59 -18.83 7.49
C ILE A 356 -2.75 -17.86 6.65
N GLY A 357 -3.14 -16.59 6.60
CA GLY A 357 -2.42 -15.54 5.90
C GLY A 357 -0.97 -15.40 6.36
N ASN A 358 -0.70 -15.53 7.66
CA ASN A 358 0.66 -15.44 8.19
C ASN A 358 1.55 -16.62 7.78
N LEU A 359 1.02 -17.83 7.70
CA LEU A 359 1.78 -18.98 7.17
C LEU A 359 2.13 -18.77 5.69
N PHE A 360 1.18 -18.24 4.90
CA PHE A 360 1.46 -17.87 3.51
C PHE A 360 2.47 -16.73 3.40
N LEU A 361 2.43 -15.75 4.29
CA LEU A 361 3.41 -14.67 4.33
C LEU A 361 4.83 -15.21 4.58
N ILE A 362 5.00 -16.17 5.49
CA ILE A 362 6.28 -16.85 5.73
C ILE A 362 6.75 -17.53 4.43
N TRP A 363 5.85 -18.25 3.75
CA TRP A 363 6.17 -18.88 2.47
C TRP A 363 6.54 -17.85 1.39
N VAL A 364 5.82 -16.74 1.29
CA VAL A 364 6.13 -15.64 0.35
C VAL A 364 7.51 -15.06 0.61
N HIS A 365 7.90 -14.84 1.88
CA HIS A 365 9.25 -14.38 2.20
C HIS A 365 10.33 -15.40 1.79
N ALA A 366 10.06 -16.69 1.93
CA ALA A 366 10.97 -17.74 1.45
C ALA A 366 11.09 -17.71 -0.09
N VAL A 367 9.99 -17.52 -0.81
CA VAL A 367 9.98 -17.35 -2.28
C VAL A 367 10.74 -16.09 -2.68
N MET A 368 10.53 -14.95 -1.99
CA MET A 368 11.28 -13.71 -2.22
C MET A 368 12.78 -13.93 -2.05
N LEU A 369 13.17 -14.58 -0.96
CA LEU A 369 14.58 -14.89 -0.69
C LEU A 369 15.20 -15.75 -1.79
N LYS A 370 14.50 -16.82 -2.20
CA LYS A 370 14.92 -17.66 -3.32
C LYS A 370 15.13 -16.84 -4.59
N ARG A 371 14.15 -16.02 -4.97
CA ARG A 371 14.22 -15.20 -6.20
C ARG A 371 15.39 -14.21 -6.17
N VAL A 372 15.61 -13.53 -5.02
CA VAL A 372 16.72 -12.57 -4.88
C VAL A 372 18.08 -13.27 -4.92
N ILE A 373 18.21 -14.47 -4.35
CA ILE A 373 19.48 -15.23 -4.33
C ILE A 373 19.81 -15.77 -5.74
N PHE A 374 18.82 -16.34 -6.45
CA PHE A 374 19.04 -17.01 -7.74
C PHE A 374 18.84 -16.09 -8.95
N GLY A 375 18.47 -14.81 -8.73
CA GLY A 375 18.37 -13.83 -9.79
C GLY A 375 17.21 -14.07 -10.77
N ASP A 376 16.11 -14.67 -10.29
CA ASP A 376 14.92 -14.88 -11.13
C ASP A 376 14.38 -13.55 -11.67
N THR A 377 13.82 -13.58 -12.87
CA THR A 377 13.10 -12.43 -13.43
C THR A 377 11.65 -12.47 -13.00
N LEU A 378 11.09 -11.31 -12.67
CA LEU A 378 9.65 -11.15 -12.47
C LEU A 378 9.03 -10.67 -13.77
N GLU A 379 8.04 -11.40 -14.27
CA GLU A 379 7.21 -10.94 -15.37
C GLU A 379 5.94 -10.29 -14.78
N TRP A 380 5.71 -9.02 -15.10
CA TRP A 380 4.52 -8.30 -14.69
C TRP A 380 3.96 -7.51 -15.86
N ARG A 381 2.69 -7.77 -16.20
CA ARG A 381 2.00 -7.09 -17.32
C ARG A 381 2.82 -7.10 -18.60
N GLY A 382 3.38 -8.28 -18.97
CA GLY A 382 4.17 -8.47 -20.18
C GLY A 382 5.59 -7.88 -20.15
N THR A 383 5.99 -7.24 -19.05
CA THR A 383 7.33 -6.70 -18.88
C THR A 383 8.15 -7.55 -17.92
N ARG A 384 9.35 -7.96 -18.34
CA ARG A 384 10.29 -8.69 -17.48
C ARG A 384 11.15 -7.72 -16.69
N TYR A 385 10.99 -7.75 -15.39
CA TYR A 385 11.83 -7.01 -14.46
C TYR A 385 12.92 -7.93 -13.94
N LYS A 386 14.20 -7.51 -14.08
CA LYS A 386 15.28 -8.13 -13.32
C LYS A 386 15.16 -7.69 -11.87
N TRP A 387 15.38 -8.61 -10.93
CA TRP A 387 15.50 -8.25 -9.51
C TRP A 387 16.81 -7.47 -9.35
N PHE A 388 16.75 -6.14 -9.49
CA PHE A 388 17.92 -5.30 -9.34
C PHE A 388 18.33 -5.23 -7.86
N ARG A 389 19.60 -5.55 -7.58
CA ARG A 389 20.23 -5.07 -6.36
C ARG A 389 20.22 -3.54 -6.43
N TYR A 390 19.46 -2.90 -5.57
CA TYR A 390 19.63 -1.47 -5.31
C TYR A 390 21.02 -1.29 -4.72
N GLU A 391 21.95 -0.70 -5.46
CA GLU A 391 23.21 -0.19 -4.94
C GLU A 391 22.99 1.26 -4.53
N PRO A 392 22.96 1.56 -3.20
CA PRO A 392 22.83 2.94 -2.75
C PRO A 392 24.04 3.72 -3.24
N GLY A 393 23.83 4.76 -4.03
CA GLY A 393 24.87 5.68 -4.48
C GLY A 393 25.30 5.54 -5.95
N LYS A 394 24.82 4.55 -6.71
CA LYS A 394 24.91 4.57 -8.16
C LYS A 394 23.59 5.09 -8.74
N LEU A 395 23.51 6.40 -8.90
CA LEU A 395 22.71 7.01 -9.96
C LEU A 395 23.43 6.58 -11.25
N ASP A 396 22.91 5.57 -11.96
CA ASP A 396 23.38 5.34 -13.32
C ASP A 396 23.02 6.57 -14.16
N PRO A 397 23.96 7.00 -15.01
CA PRO A 397 23.87 8.23 -15.78
C PRO A 397 22.72 8.26 -16.77
#